data_d1cc94fe1becd8a4d8f774774cf3ad77
#
_entry.id   d1cc94fe1becd8a4d8f774774cf3ad77
#
_cell.length_a   1.000
_cell.length_b   1.000
_cell.length_c   1.000
_cell.angle_alpha   90.00
_cell.angle_beta   90.00
_cell.angle_gamma   90.00
#
_symmetry.space_group_name_H-M   'P 1'
#
loop_
_entity.id
_entity.type
_entity.pdbx_description
1 polymer ?
#
loop_
_entity_poly.entity_id
_entity_poly.type
_entity_poly.pdbx_seq_one_letter_code
_entity_poly.pdbx_strand_id
1 'polypeptide(L)'
;MLAAPVDAVPEGPGLVHEPKWDGWRAIAFRETDGVYLQSRAGRNLTTYFPDITRAIRTAIPPGVVLDGELIVWERGRTNFAQLQRRVTAGSALLRLARECPAHYVLFDLLADAGGQVILDLPLSQRRARLEQLLADAPAQLTLTPQTADMRQVSDWLLHWTVAAGIEGVVSKRLGSRYEPGRRGWSKFRTRIVTEAIVGGVTGSISSPETVLLGRFDRRGRLRYTGRTHPLTTHQAVELAALLAPPRMPRPGAVAHPWPEPLPASWSSQLDQPEPLRYVQVEPTIVAEIDADVAFEHQRWRHRVRYAKARLDMSVYDVPLVLGEGEDPFGTPRG
;
A
#
# COMPACT_ATOMS: atom_id res chain seq x y z
N MET A 1 1.76 17.25 -6.13
CA MET A 1 0.28 17.14 -6.09
C MET A 1 -0.16 15.88 -5.34
N LEU A 2 -1.35 15.86 -4.73
CA LEU A 2 -1.86 14.72 -3.95
C LEU A 2 -3.15 14.18 -4.59
N ALA A 3 -3.50 12.91 -4.25
CA ALA A 3 -4.74 12.29 -4.68
C ALA A 3 -5.76 12.20 -3.52
N ALA A 4 -7.01 12.60 -3.78
CA ALA A 4 -8.15 12.38 -2.90
C ALA A 4 -8.68 10.94 -3.07
N PRO A 5 -9.09 10.24 -2.00
CA PRO A 5 -9.77 8.96 -2.15
C PRO A 5 -11.17 9.16 -2.74
N VAL A 6 -11.57 8.22 -3.59
CA VAL A 6 -12.91 8.16 -4.18
C VAL A 6 -13.45 6.73 -4.07
N ASP A 7 -14.77 6.59 -4.01
CA ASP A 7 -15.42 5.28 -3.88
C ASP A 7 -15.72 4.61 -5.24
N ALA A 8 -15.59 5.35 -6.34
CA ALA A 8 -15.66 4.84 -7.71
C ALA A 8 -14.63 5.55 -8.59
N VAL A 9 -14.20 4.89 -9.66
CA VAL A 9 -13.32 5.51 -10.66
C VAL A 9 -14.13 6.61 -11.37
N PRO A 10 -13.69 7.88 -11.36
CA PRO A 10 -14.41 8.94 -12.04
C PRO A 10 -14.27 8.77 -13.55
N GLU A 11 -15.37 9.01 -14.26
CA GLU A 11 -15.46 8.97 -15.73
C GLU A 11 -15.76 10.35 -16.29
N GLY A 12 -15.40 10.58 -17.53
CA GLY A 12 -15.74 11.80 -18.26
C GLY A 12 -14.62 12.33 -19.15
N PRO A 13 -14.94 13.32 -20.00
CA PRO A 13 -14.00 13.86 -20.97
C PRO A 13 -12.79 14.52 -20.29
N GLY A 14 -11.62 14.32 -20.88
CA GLY A 14 -10.36 14.89 -20.39
C GLY A 14 -9.81 14.25 -19.13
N LEU A 15 -10.40 13.14 -18.65
CA LEU A 15 -9.82 12.29 -17.62
C LEU A 15 -8.95 11.21 -18.24
N VAL A 16 -7.84 10.93 -17.56
CA VAL A 16 -6.96 9.80 -17.83
C VAL A 16 -6.65 9.08 -16.54
N HIS A 17 -6.36 7.80 -16.66
CA HIS A 17 -6.16 6.88 -15.57
C HIS A 17 -4.79 6.25 -15.66
N GLU A 18 -4.17 6.02 -14.51
CA GLU A 18 -2.87 5.37 -14.36
C GLU A 18 -2.96 4.30 -13.28
N PRO A 19 -2.22 3.17 -13.39
CA PRO A 19 -2.13 2.22 -12.29
C PRO A 19 -1.62 2.90 -11.02
N LYS A 20 -2.26 2.58 -9.89
CA LYS A 20 -1.77 3.01 -8.59
C LYS A 20 -0.76 1.99 -8.09
N TRP A 21 0.51 2.30 -8.33
CA TRP A 21 1.63 1.48 -7.90
C TRP A 21 1.73 1.42 -6.38
N ASP A 22 2.17 0.29 -5.88
CA ASP A 22 2.48 0.09 -4.47
C ASP A 22 3.98 0.25 -4.23
N GLY A 23 4.37 1.44 -3.75
CA GLY A 23 5.77 1.80 -3.59
C GLY A 23 5.99 3.01 -2.69
N TRP A 24 7.10 3.69 -2.89
CA TRP A 24 7.42 4.95 -2.25
C TRP A 24 7.48 6.08 -3.26
N ARG A 25 6.52 7.00 -3.16
CA ARG A 25 6.58 8.20 -3.97
C ARG A 25 7.83 9.01 -3.67
N ALA A 26 8.54 9.36 -4.72
CA ALA A 26 9.71 10.21 -4.66
C ALA A 26 9.63 11.32 -5.71
N ILE A 27 10.20 12.47 -5.38
CA ILE A 27 10.57 13.50 -6.35
C ILE A 27 12.08 13.40 -6.55
N ALA A 28 12.52 13.29 -7.80
CA ALA A 28 13.92 13.24 -8.15
C ALA A 28 14.36 14.57 -8.75
N PHE A 29 15.35 15.18 -8.16
CA PHE A 29 16.00 16.38 -8.66
C PHE A 29 17.32 15.95 -9.32
N ARG A 30 17.47 16.19 -10.62
CA ARG A 30 18.71 15.97 -11.34
C ARG A 30 19.52 17.25 -11.33
N GLU A 31 20.38 17.35 -10.32
CA GLU A 31 21.32 18.48 -10.17
C GLU A 31 22.52 18.34 -11.11
N THR A 32 23.31 19.39 -11.27
CA THR A 32 24.52 19.35 -12.14
C THR A 32 25.46 18.22 -11.77
N ASP A 33 25.74 18.06 -10.47
CA ASP A 33 26.75 17.12 -9.97
C ASP A 33 26.16 15.81 -9.41
N GLY A 34 24.83 15.73 -9.27
CA GLY A 34 24.21 14.60 -8.61
C GLY A 34 22.73 14.41 -8.86
N VAL A 35 22.16 13.57 -8.02
CA VAL A 35 20.71 13.31 -7.98
C VAL A 35 20.28 13.36 -6.53
N TYR A 36 19.22 14.09 -6.24
CA TYR A 36 18.56 14.10 -4.94
C TYR A 36 17.18 13.47 -5.05
N LEU A 37 16.91 12.44 -4.25
CA LEU A 37 15.60 11.80 -4.16
C LEU A 37 14.91 12.21 -2.86
N GLN A 38 13.73 12.80 -2.97
CA GLN A 38 12.96 13.27 -1.85
C GLN A 38 11.66 12.47 -1.70
N SER A 39 11.41 11.91 -0.51
CA SER A 39 10.15 11.26 -0.19
C SER A 39 9.01 12.28 -0.05
N ARG A 40 7.76 11.78 -0.03
CA ARG A 40 6.57 12.60 0.24
C ARG A 40 6.66 13.40 1.54
N ALA A 41 7.34 12.90 2.57
CA ALA A 41 7.54 13.55 3.86
C ALA A 41 8.79 14.44 3.90
N GLY A 42 9.43 14.72 2.75
CA GLY A 42 10.64 15.54 2.66
C GLY A 42 11.93 14.83 3.08
N ARG A 43 11.90 13.53 3.37
CA ARG A 43 13.10 12.77 3.76
C ARG A 43 13.98 12.48 2.55
N ASN A 44 15.29 12.53 2.76
CA ASN A 44 16.28 12.14 1.74
C ASN A 44 16.29 10.62 1.54
N LEU A 45 16.00 10.18 0.32
CA LEU A 45 16.01 8.77 -0.09
C LEU A 45 17.26 8.40 -0.93
N THR A 46 18.08 9.35 -1.30
CA THR A 46 19.17 9.21 -2.27
C THR A 46 20.09 8.03 -1.95
N THR A 47 20.51 7.89 -0.70
CA THR A 47 21.42 6.86 -0.25
C THR A 47 20.85 5.44 -0.30
N TYR A 48 19.51 5.30 -0.24
CA TYR A 48 18.84 3.99 -0.24
C TYR A 48 18.57 3.44 -1.65
N PHE A 49 18.72 4.29 -2.69
CA PHE A 49 18.45 3.92 -4.08
C PHE A 49 19.62 4.23 -5.00
N PRO A 50 20.81 3.64 -4.78
CA PRO A 50 22.01 3.90 -5.58
C PRO A 50 21.86 3.45 -7.04
N ASP A 51 21.03 2.44 -7.32
CA ASP A 51 20.65 1.97 -8.65
C ASP A 51 19.85 3.04 -9.42
N ILE A 52 18.85 3.64 -8.79
CA ILE A 52 18.01 4.69 -9.40
C ILE A 52 18.80 5.98 -9.58
N THR A 53 19.55 6.41 -8.58
CA THR A 53 20.38 7.62 -8.70
C THR A 53 21.40 7.50 -9.83
N ARG A 54 21.98 6.31 -10.03
CA ARG A 54 22.86 6.02 -11.17
C ARG A 54 22.10 6.11 -12.48
N ALA A 55 20.93 5.47 -12.59
CA ALA A 55 20.12 5.47 -13.81
C ALA A 55 19.72 6.90 -14.20
N ILE A 56 19.23 7.71 -13.25
CA ILE A 56 18.87 9.11 -13.49
C ILE A 56 20.10 9.92 -13.91
N ARG A 57 21.24 9.77 -13.20
CA ARG A 57 22.45 10.53 -13.52
C ARG A 57 22.98 10.25 -14.93
N THR A 58 22.81 9.01 -15.40
CA THR A 58 23.30 8.60 -16.72
C THR A 58 22.34 9.00 -17.85
N ALA A 59 21.03 8.89 -17.64
CA ALA A 59 20.04 9.03 -18.72
C ALA A 59 19.33 10.39 -18.74
N ILE A 60 19.29 11.10 -17.62
CA ILE A 60 18.50 12.33 -17.48
C ILE A 60 19.42 13.55 -17.43
N PRO A 61 19.20 14.58 -18.25
CA PRO A 61 20.00 15.80 -18.25
C PRO A 61 19.81 16.61 -16.95
N PRO A 62 20.82 17.41 -16.54
CA PRO A 62 20.71 18.31 -15.40
C PRO A 62 19.56 19.30 -15.54
N GLY A 63 19.00 19.73 -14.40
CA GLY A 63 17.86 20.65 -14.30
C GLY A 63 16.50 19.96 -14.25
N VAL A 64 16.39 18.71 -14.69
CA VAL A 64 15.13 17.97 -14.70
C VAL A 64 14.67 17.63 -13.29
N VAL A 65 13.36 17.79 -13.05
CA VAL A 65 12.68 17.34 -11.82
C VAL A 65 11.55 16.39 -12.19
N LEU A 66 11.59 15.17 -11.65
CA LEU A 66 10.69 14.06 -11.94
C LEU A 66 9.83 13.73 -10.73
N ASP A 67 8.59 13.32 -10.95
CA ASP A 67 7.69 12.75 -9.92
C ASP A 67 7.30 11.33 -10.31
N GLY A 68 7.47 10.39 -9.38
CA GLY A 68 7.23 8.98 -9.65
C GLY A 68 7.12 8.14 -8.39
N GLU A 69 6.92 6.85 -8.59
CA GLU A 69 6.87 5.84 -7.54
C GLU A 69 8.06 4.90 -7.63
N LEU A 70 8.82 4.77 -6.55
CA LEU A 70 9.88 3.77 -6.41
C LEU A 70 9.25 2.43 -6.07
N ILE A 71 9.51 1.41 -6.88
CA ILE A 71 9.01 0.04 -6.67
C ILE A 71 10.15 -0.96 -6.78
N VAL A 72 9.94 -2.14 -6.23
CA VAL A 72 10.78 -3.33 -6.49
C VAL A 72 9.88 -4.42 -7.03
N TRP A 73 10.32 -5.04 -8.14
CA TRP A 73 9.66 -6.21 -8.72
C TRP A 73 10.25 -7.49 -8.13
N GLU A 74 9.40 -8.38 -7.69
CA GLU A 74 9.76 -9.72 -7.31
C GLU A 74 8.71 -10.69 -7.83
N ARG A 75 9.14 -11.67 -8.61
CA ARG A 75 8.24 -12.68 -9.22
C ARG A 75 7.07 -12.08 -10.00
N GLY A 76 7.32 -10.99 -10.74
CA GLY A 76 6.32 -10.32 -11.57
C GLY A 76 5.39 -9.35 -10.83
N ARG A 77 5.55 -9.16 -9.52
CA ARG A 77 4.72 -8.26 -8.70
C ARG A 77 5.55 -7.21 -7.98
N THR A 78 4.93 -6.10 -7.65
CA THR A 78 5.53 -5.14 -6.70
C THR A 78 5.68 -5.78 -5.32
N ASN A 79 6.85 -5.59 -4.71
CA ASN A 79 7.12 -6.04 -3.34
C ASN A 79 7.58 -4.86 -2.49
N PHE A 80 6.66 -4.30 -1.71
CA PHE A 80 6.92 -3.16 -0.83
C PHE A 80 7.91 -3.49 0.30
N ALA A 81 7.91 -4.73 0.79
CA ALA A 81 8.84 -5.16 1.83
C ALA A 81 10.30 -5.05 1.39
N GLN A 82 10.60 -5.28 0.11
CA GLN A 82 11.95 -5.11 -0.44
C GLN A 82 12.39 -3.63 -0.43
N LEU A 83 11.47 -2.69 -0.59
CA LEU A 83 11.77 -1.26 -0.41
C LEU A 83 12.13 -0.94 1.04
N GLN A 84 11.37 -1.46 2.01
CA GLN A 84 11.64 -1.26 3.43
C GLN A 84 13.00 -1.83 3.84
N ARG A 85 13.37 -3.01 3.33
CA ARG A 85 14.68 -3.62 3.58
C ARG A 85 15.85 -2.73 3.18
N ARG A 86 15.71 -1.86 2.17
CA ARG A 86 16.77 -0.93 1.75
C ARG A 86 17.15 0.07 2.83
N VAL A 87 16.19 0.52 3.65
CA VAL A 87 16.45 1.49 4.73
C VAL A 87 17.26 0.86 5.87
N THR A 88 17.06 -0.42 6.11
CA THR A 88 17.71 -1.14 7.22
C THR A 88 18.93 -1.98 6.78
N ALA A 89 19.24 -1.99 5.48
CA ALA A 89 20.26 -2.89 4.91
C ALA A 89 21.71 -2.55 5.32
N GLY A 90 22.00 -1.30 5.74
CA GLY A 90 23.34 -0.88 6.11
C GLY A 90 24.38 -1.22 5.02
N SER A 91 25.44 -1.93 5.39
CA SER A 91 26.52 -2.34 4.46
C SER A 91 26.07 -3.33 3.37
N ALA A 92 24.95 -4.02 3.55
CA ALA A 92 24.39 -4.95 2.55
C ALA A 92 23.60 -4.25 1.44
N LEU A 93 23.40 -2.92 1.50
CA LEU A 93 22.54 -2.18 0.58
C LEU A 93 22.95 -2.35 -0.89
N LEU A 94 24.26 -2.24 -1.21
CA LEU A 94 24.74 -2.36 -2.59
C LEU A 94 24.53 -3.76 -3.17
N ARG A 95 24.60 -4.78 -2.32
CA ARG A 95 24.29 -6.15 -2.72
C ARG A 95 22.77 -6.29 -2.96
N LEU A 96 21.95 -5.82 -2.02
CA LEU A 96 20.51 -5.86 -2.15
C LEU A 96 20.01 -5.11 -3.40
N ALA A 97 20.59 -3.94 -3.71
CA ALA A 97 20.26 -3.17 -4.91
C ALA A 97 20.61 -3.88 -6.22
N ARG A 98 21.59 -4.81 -6.20
CA ARG A 98 21.92 -5.66 -7.35
C ARG A 98 21.03 -6.89 -7.46
N GLU A 99 20.72 -7.53 -6.34
CA GLU A 99 19.87 -8.74 -6.29
C GLU A 99 18.39 -8.43 -6.52
N CYS A 100 17.92 -7.30 -6.00
CA CYS A 100 16.54 -6.82 -6.09
C CYS A 100 16.54 -5.35 -6.55
N PRO A 101 16.79 -5.08 -7.84
CA PRO A 101 16.87 -3.71 -8.36
C PRO A 101 15.53 -2.99 -8.21
N ALA A 102 15.60 -1.70 -7.88
CA ALA A 102 14.43 -0.84 -7.88
C ALA A 102 14.14 -0.31 -9.29
N HIS A 103 12.88 0.04 -9.49
CA HIS A 103 12.40 0.78 -10.66
C HIS A 103 11.77 2.07 -10.18
N TYR A 104 11.90 3.11 -10.97
CA TYR A 104 11.27 4.39 -10.74
C TYR A 104 10.21 4.61 -11.82
N VAL A 105 8.95 4.38 -11.45
CA VAL A 105 7.79 4.50 -12.35
C VAL A 105 7.35 5.94 -12.36
N LEU A 106 7.63 6.63 -13.46
CA LEU A 106 7.47 8.06 -13.63
C LEU A 106 6.08 8.39 -14.16
N PHE A 107 5.45 9.40 -13.58
CA PHE A 107 4.09 9.82 -13.94
C PHE A 107 3.93 11.34 -14.09
N ASP A 108 4.94 12.16 -13.78
CA ASP A 108 4.90 13.60 -14.03
C ASP A 108 6.32 14.19 -14.18
N LEU A 109 6.39 15.32 -14.90
CA LEU A 109 7.59 16.12 -15.11
C LEU A 109 7.33 17.52 -14.54
N LEU A 110 8.20 17.97 -13.62
CA LEU A 110 8.00 19.22 -12.87
C LEU A 110 8.93 20.35 -13.35
N ALA A 111 10.13 19.99 -13.84
CA ALA A 111 11.03 20.89 -14.54
C ALA A 111 11.69 20.14 -15.72
N ASP A 112 11.91 20.84 -16.82
CA ASP A 112 12.49 20.29 -18.05
C ASP A 112 14.02 20.32 -18.06
N ALA A 113 14.60 19.84 -19.17
CA ALA A 113 16.06 19.75 -19.34
C ALA A 113 16.80 21.11 -19.29
N GLY A 114 16.08 22.22 -19.47
CA GLY A 114 16.63 23.57 -19.28
C GLY A 114 16.54 24.06 -17.84
N GLY A 115 16.01 23.25 -16.92
CA GLY A 115 15.75 23.67 -15.54
C GLY A 115 14.52 24.55 -15.39
N GLN A 116 13.75 24.73 -16.46
CA GLN A 116 12.52 25.53 -16.44
C GLN A 116 11.42 24.76 -15.67
N VAL A 117 10.90 25.36 -14.62
CA VAL A 117 9.75 24.84 -13.89
C VAL A 117 8.49 24.92 -14.77
N ILE A 118 7.83 23.78 -14.97
CA ILE A 118 6.70 23.63 -15.88
C ILE A 118 5.38 23.22 -15.19
N LEU A 119 5.25 23.50 -13.90
CA LEU A 119 4.09 23.14 -13.07
C LEU A 119 2.78 23.74 -13.62
N ASP A 120 2.84 24.91 -14.24
CA ASP A 120 1.68 25.61 -14.80
C ASP A 120 1.19 25.06 -16.15
N LEU A 121 1.98 24.23 -16.82
CA LEU A 121 1.54 23.57 -18.03
C LEU A 121 0.46 22.52 -17.74
N PRO A 122 -0.47 22.29 -18.69
CA PRO A 122 -1.40 21.17 -18.61
C PRO A 122 -0.66 19.82 -18.48
N LEU A 123 -1.28 18.86 -17.80
CA LEU A 123 -0.73 17.50 -17.65
C LEU A 123 -0.38 16.87 -19.01
N SER A 124 -1.21 17.08 -20.03
CA SER A 124 -0.97 16.57 -21.40
C SER A 124 0.39 17.02 -21.95
N GLN A 125 0.75 18.28 -21.73
CA GLN A 125 2.04 18.82 -22.21
C GLN A 125 3.22 18.32 -21.36
N ARG A 126 3.07 18.26 -20.02
CA ARG A 126 4.09 17.70 -19.15
C ARG A 126 4.34 16.22 -19.46
N ARG A 127 3.25 15.47 -19.71
CA ARG A 127 3.29 14.06 -20.10
C ARG A 127 4.02 13.84 -21.43
N ALA A 128 3.70 14.60 -22.46
CA ALA A 128 4.37 14.48 -23.77
C ALA A 128 5.88 14.74 -23.66
N ARG A 129 6.29 15.73 -22.84
CA ARG A 129 7.72 15.99 -22.59
C ARG A 129 8.38 14.85 -21.78
N LEU A 130 7.67 14.26 -20.81
CA LEU A 130 8.15 13.12 -20.06
C LEU A 130 8.35 11.88 -20.95
N GLU A 131 7.42 11.62 -21.87
CA GLU A 131 7.52 10.55 -22.88
C GLU A 131 8.76 10.72 -23.77
N GLN A 132 8.98 11.92 -24.26
CA GLN A 132 10.18 12.24 -25.05
C GLN A 132 11.45 12.06 -24.24
N LEU A 133 11.47 12.51 -23.00
CA LEU A 133 12.64 12.41 -22.11
C LEU A 133 13.01 10.94 -21.82
N LEU A 134 12.03 10.05 -21.77
CA LEU A 134 12.20 8.64 -21.39
C LEU A 134 12.30 7.70 -22.60
N ALA A 135 12.26 8.19 -23.84
CA ALA A 135 12.25 7.35 -25.03
C ALA A 135 13.42 6.34 -25.09
N ASP A 136 14.60 6.77 -24.68
CA ASP A 136 15.82 5.93 -24.64
C ASP A 136 16.32 5.66 -23.21
N ALA A 137 15.43 5.80 -22.22
CA ALA A 137 15.80 5.61 -20.82
C ALA A 137 15.99 4.12 -20.48
N PRO A 138 16.89 3.78 -19.54
CA PRO A 138 17.07 2.42 -19.10
C PRO A 138 15.81 1.89 -18.40
N ALA A 139 15.62 0.57 -18.39
CA ALA A 139 14.44 -0.10 -17.84
C ALA A 139 14.11 0.24 -16.37
N GLN A 140 15.10 0.75 -15.61
CA GLN A 140 14.88 1.24 -14.26
C GLN A 140 14.05 2.54 -14.19
N LEU A 141 13.99 3.30 -15.29
CA LEU A 141 13.21 4.54 -15.42
C LEU A 141 12.04 4.26 -16.37
N THR A 142 10.92 3.88 -15.81
CA THR A 142 9.76 3.43 -16.59
C THR A 142 8.65 4.46 -16.54
N LEU A 143 8.06 4.75 -17.69
CA LEU A 143 6.88 5.58 -17.77
C LEU A 143 5.65 4.79 -17.29
N THR A 144 4.82 5.34 -16.40
CA THR A 144 3.56 4.70 -16.02
C THR A 144 2.62 4.61 -17.23
N PRO A 145 1.91 3.48 -17.45
CA PRO A 145 0.85 3.44 -18.45
C PRO A 145 -0.25 4.46 -18.14
N GLN A 146 -0.83 5.04 -19.17
CA GLN A 146 -1.93 5.99 -19.06
C GLN A 146 -3.00 5.68 -20.10
N THR A 147 -4.27 5.71 -19.71
CA THR A 147 -5.40 5.44 -20.60
C THR A 147 -6.61 6.30 -20.30
N ALA A 148 -7.43 6.57 -21.31
CA ALA A 148 -8.80 7.08 -21.15
C ALA A 148 -9.85 5.97 -21.37
N ASP A 149 -9.43 4.76 -21.75
CA ASP A 149 -10.32 3.63 -22.00
C ASP A 149 -10.66 2.91 -20.68
N MET A 150 -11.93 2.97 -20.29
CA MET A 150 -12.44 2.32 -19.10
C MET A 150 -12.38 0.79 -19.15
N ARG A 151 -12.30 0.18 -20.33
CA ARG A 151 -12.08 -1.26 -20.47
C ARG A 151 -10.68 -1.64 -19.99
N GLN A 152 -9.68 -0.85 -20.36
CA GLN A 152 -8.31 -1.04 -19.89
C GLN A 152 -8.19 -0.77 -18.38
N VAL A 153 -8.93 0.22 -17.86
CA VAL A 153 -9.01 0.46 -16.41
C VAL A 153 -9.61 -0.75 -15.69
N SER A 154 -10.68 -1.33 -16.23
CA SER A 154 -11.30 -2.55 -15.67
C SER A 154 -10.33 -3.74 -15.70
N ASP A 155 -9.56 -3.90 -16.77
CA ASP A 155 -8.51 -4.93 -16.87
C ASP A 155 -7.45 -4.75 -15.77
N TRP A 156 -6.97 -3.53 -15.55
CA TRP A 156 -6.03 -3.24 -14.47
C TRP A 156 -6.59 -3.59 -13.09
N LEU A 157 -7.85 -3.24 -12.82
CA LEU A 157 -8.49 -3.51 -11.53
C LEU A 157 -8.75 -4.99 -11.30
N LEU A 158 -9.06 -5.76 -12.35
CA LEU A 158 -9.35 -7.19 -12.26
C LEU A 158 -8.09 -8.06 -12.25
N HIS A 159 -7.12 -7.73 -13.10
CA HIS A 159 -5.98 -8.61 -13.35
C HIS A 159 -4.67 -8.08 -12.76
N TRP A 160 -4.37 -6.77 -12.92
CA TRP A 160 -3.08 -6.23 -12.48
C TRP A 160 -2.96 -6.08 -10.95
N THR A 161 -4.06 -5.98 -10.24
CA THR A 161 -4.05 -6.01 -8.76
C THR A 161 -3.47 -7.33 -8.24
N VAL A 162 -3.77 -8.43 -8.89
CA VAL A 162 -3.24 -9.76 -8.57
C VAL A 162 -1.90 -9.99 -9.25
N ALA A 163 -1.80 -9.77 -10.56
CA ALA A 163 -0.61 -10.12 -11.35
C ALA A 163 0.57 -9.17 -11.09
N ALA A 164 0.33 -7.86 -11.02
CA ALA A 164 1.38 -6.84 -10.90
C ALA A 164 1.45 -6.20 -9.50
N GLY A 165 0.48 -6.43 -8.63
CA GLY A 165 0.45 -5.87 -7.28
C GLY A 165 0.14 -4.37 -7.24
N ILE A 166 -0.65 -3.84 -8.20
CA ILE A 166 -1.13 -2.46 -8.09
C ILE A 166 -2.24 -2.37 -7.05
N GLU A 167 -2.40 -1.21 -6.41
CA GLU A 167 -3.44 -1.00 -5.38
C GLU A 167 -4.76 -0.45 -5.93
N GLY A 168 -4.85 -0.19 -7.23
CA GLY A 168 -5.99 0.45 -7.87
C GLY A 168 -5.58 1.38 -8.98
N VAL A 169 -6.25 2.52 -9.12
CA VAL A 169 -5.97 3.54 -10.16
C VAL A 169 -5.93 4.95 -9.60
N VAL A 170 -5.16 5.80 -10.28
CA VAL A 170 -5.13 7.25 -10.08
C VAL A 170 -5.70 7.91 -11.32
N SER A 171 -6.72 8.77 -11.13
CA SER A 171 -7.35 9.53 -12.21
C SER A 171 -6.88 10.97 -12.17
N LYS A 172 -6.53 11.51 -13.33
CA LYS A 172 -5.99 12.85 -13.52
C LYS A 172 -6.72 13.57 -14.67
N ARG A 173 -6.81 14.91 -14.61
CA ARG A 173 -7.33 15.72 -15.73
C ARG A 173 -6.19 16.15 -16.64
N LEU A 174 -6.29 15.89 -17.93
CA LEU A 174 -5.29 16.27 -18.95
C LEU A 174 -4.99 17.77 -18.96
N GLY A 175 -5.99 18.61 -18.71
CA GLY A 175 -5.83 20.06 -18.66
C GLY A 175 -5.32 20.61 -17.32
N SER A 176 -5.06 19.76 -16.30
CA SER A 176 -4.71 20.26 -14.98
C SER A 176 -3.24 20.69 -14.87
N ARG A 177 -3.02 21.77 -14.13
CA ARG A 177 -1.70 22.19 -13.63
C ARG A 177 -1.24 21.25 -12.53
N TYR A 178 0.04 21.28 -12.21
CA TYR A 178 0.57 20.58 -11.03
C TYR A 178 0.63 21.53 -9.84
N GLU A 179 -0.19 21.30 -8.83
CA GLU A 179 -0.26 22.12 -7.62
C GLU A 179 0.33 21.34 -6.43
N PRO A 180 1.58 21.68 -5.99
CA PRO A 180 2.20 21.02 -4.85
C PRO A 180 1.32 21.06 -3.60
N GLY A 181 1.21 19.93 -2.88
CA GLY A 181 0.42 19.83 -1.65
C GLY A 181 -1.10 19.76 -1.84
N ARG A 182 -1.65 20.16 -2.98
CA ARG A 182 -3.10 20.11 -3.25
C ARG A 182 -3.58 18.73 -3.71
N ARG A 183 -4.83 18.41 -3.38
CA ARG A 183 -5.52 17.17 -3.81
C ARG A 183 -6.24 17.38 -5.15
N GLY A 184 -5.48 17.43 -6.23
CA GLY A 184 -6.00 17.62 -7.59
C GLY A 184 -6.17 16.33 -8.40
N TRP A 185 -5.75 15.17 -7.85
CA TRP A 185 -5.98 13.85 -8.45
C TRP A 185 -6.99 13.07 -7.62
N SER A 186 -7.61 12.05 -8.23
CA SER A 186 -8.46 11.07 -7.53
C SER A 186 -7.75 9.73 -7.47
N LYS A 187 -7.89 8.99 -6.36
CA LYS A 187 -7.38 7.62 -6.24
C LYS A 187 -8.51 6.68 -5.85
N PHE A 188 -8.74 5.70 -6.68
CA PHE A 188 -9.56 4.54 -6.39
C PHE A 188 -8.65 3.39 -5.95
N ARG A 189 -8.99 2.73 -4.84
CA ARG A 189 -8.30 1.51 -4.40
C ARG A 189 -9.19 0.32 -4.57
N THR A 190 -8.66 -0.72 -5.17
CA THR A 190 -9.32 -2.03 -5.20
C THR A 190 -9.42 -2.56 -3.79
N ARG A 191 -10.62 -2.99 -3.42
CA ARG A 191 -10.92 -3.60 -2.13
C ARG A 191 -11.46 -4.99 -2.36
N ILE A 192 -11.22 -5.83 -1.38
CA ILE A 192 -11.76 -7.18 -1.31
C ILE A 192 -12.59 -7.32 -0.04
N VAL A 193 -13.73 -7.95 -0.17
CA VAL A 193 -14.49 -8.42 0.98
C VAL A 193 -13.96 -9.79 1.37
N THR A 194 -13.58 -9.93 2.63
CA THR A 194 -13.06 -11.19 3.15
C THR A 194 -13.34 -11.29 4.65
N GLU A 195 -12.96 -12.39 5.28
CA GLU A 195 -13.25 -12.65 6.68
C GLU A 195 -11.97 -12.68 7.52
N ALA A 196 -12.13 -12.31 8.79
CA ALA A 196 -11.10 -12.42 9.81
C ALA A 196 -11.72 -12.68 11.19
N ILE A 197 -10.94 -13.23 12.10
CA ILE A 197 -11.35 -13.54 13.46
C ILE A 197 -11.10 -12.33 14.35
N VAL A 198 -12.06 -11.95 15.15
CA VAL A 198 -11.90 -10.90 16.17
C VAL A 198 -11.09 -11.47 17.34
N GLY A 199 -9.89 -10.93 17.57
CA GLY A 199 -8.99 -11.38 18.64
C GLY A 199 -8.78 -10.32 19.72
N GLY A 200 -9.20 -9.07 19.48
CA GLY A 200 -9.08 -7.98 20.46
C GLY A 200 -9.75 -6.71 20.01
N VAL A 201 -9.84 -5.75 20.92
CA VAL A 201 -10.40 -4.41 20.64
C VAL A 201 -9.58 -3.33 21.32
N THR A 202 -9.52 -2.15 20.73
CA THR A 202 -9.13 -0.95 21.49
C THR A 202 -10.36 -0.36 22.19
N GLY A 203 -10.16 0.44 23.22
CA GLY A 203 -11.24 0.87 24.10
C GLY A 203 -11.56 -0.22 25.14
N SER A 204 -12.79 -0.66 25.22
CA SER A 204 -13.24 -1.75 26.11
C SER A 204 -14.12 -2.75 25.37
N ILE A 205 -14.40 -3.92 25.96
CA ILE A 205 -15.31 -4.91 25.37
C ILE A 205 -16.73 -4.33 25.24
N SER A 206 -17.16 -3.54 26.21
CA SER A 206 -18.50 -2.89 26.19
C SER A 206 -18.56 -1.63 25.32
N SER A 207 -17.41 -1.07 24.92
CA SER A 207 -17.32 0.10 24.04
C SER A 207 -16.09 -0.02 23.15
N PRO A 208 -16.10 -0.93 22.16
CA PRO A 208 -14.98 -1.15 21.26
C PRO A 208 -14.84 0.04 20.29
N GLU A 209 -13.59 0.53 20.15
CA GLU A 209 -13.27 1.61 19.22
C GLU A 209 -12.75 1.08 17.87
N THR A 210 -11.84 0.11 17.90
CA THR A 210 -11.32 -0.59 16.73
C THR A 210 -11.20 -2.08 17.04
N VAL A 211 -11.22 -2.90 15.99
CA VAL A 211 -11.10 -4.36 16.10
C VAL A 211 -9.70 -4.79 15.68
N LEU A 212 -9.06 -5.62 16.47
CA LEU A 212 -7.84 -6.34 16.12
C LEU A 212 -8.22 -7.69 15.54
N LEU A 213 -7.72 -7.97 14.34
CA LEU A 213 -8.13 -9.07 13.50
C LEU A 213 -7.02 -10.12 13.38
N GLY A 214 -7.44 -11.36 13.26
CA GLY A 214 -6.54 -12.48 13.06
C GLY A 214 -7.08 -13.53 12.13
N ARG A 215 -6.18 -14.44 11.73
CA ARG A 215 -6.50 -15.67 11.02
C ARG A 215 -5.65 -16.81 11.59
N PHE A 216 -6.12 -18.03 11.50
CA PHE A 216 -5.31 -19.18 11.90
C PHE A 216 -4.19 -19.43 10.86
N ASP A 217 -3.02 -19.82 11.36
CA ASP A 217 -1.98 -20.44 10.52
C ASP A 217 -2.26 -21.94 10.37
N ARG A 218 -1.49 -22.63 9.50
CA ARG A 218 -1.61 -24.07 9.28
C ARG A 218 -1.38 -24.92 10.53
N ARG A 219 -0.84 -24.34 11.61
CA ARG A 219 -0.65 -25.01 12.90
C ARG A 219 -1.76 -24.68 13.90
N GLY A 220 -2.84 -24.04 13.45
CA GLY A 220 -3.97 -23.66 14.29
C GLY A 220 -3.69 -22.50 15.25
N ARG A 221 -2.63 -21.72 15.07
CA ARG A 221 -2.32 -20.57 15.92
C ARG A 221 -2.94 -19.32 15.33
N LEU A 222 -3.67 -18.57 16.14
CA LEU A 222 -4.26 -17.29 15.74
C LEU A 222 -3.14 -16.25 15.55
N ARG A 223 -2.95 -15.82 14.30
CA ARG A 223 -1.98 -14.79 13.91
C ARG A 223 -2.67 -13.46 13.76
N TYR A 224 -2.07 -12.41 14.26
CA TYR A 224 -2.54 -11.05 14.05
C TYR A 224 -2.36 -10.68 12.57
N THR A 225 -3.44 -10.22 11.92
CA THR A 225 -3.45 -9.87 10.49
C THR A 225 -3.76 -8.40 10.23
N GLY A 226 -4.25 -7.65 11.21
CA GLY A 226 -4.52 -6.22 11.03
C GLY A 226 -5.52 -5.64 12.01
N ARG A 227 -5.80 -4.36 11.81
CA ARG A 227 -6.75 -3.59 12.64
C ARG A 227 -7.71 -2.81 11.76
N THR A 228 -8.96 -2.64 12.26
CA THR A 228 -9.96 -1.85 11.56
C THR A 228 -9.73 -0.33 11.69
N HIS A 229 -10.37 0.45 10.83
CA HIS A 229 -10.69 1.83 11.12
C HIS A 229 -11.57 1.91 12.39
N PRO A 230 -11.71 3.10 13.00
CA PRO A 230 -12.68 3.28 14.09
C PRO A 230 -14.07 2.80 13.67
N LEU A 231 -14.72 2.08 14.59
CA LEU A 231 -16.10 1.63 14.40
C LEU A 231 -17.07 2.82 14.46
N THR A 232 -18.17 2.72 13.72
CA THR A 232 -19.30 3.61 13.96
C THR A 232 -19.98 3.25 15.29
N THR A 233 -20.74 4.15 15.86
CA THR A 233 -21.47 3.89 17.11
C THR A 233 -22.37 2.65 17.00
N HIS A 234 -23.05 2.49 15.87
CA HIS A 234 -23.89 1.32 15.62
C HIS A 234 -23.08 0.01 15.62
N GLN A 235 -21.96 -0.02 14.88
CA GLN A 235 -21.08 -1.20 14.82
C GLN A 235 -20.48 -1.54 16.19
N ALA A 236 -20.13 -0.52 16.98
CA ALA A 236 -19.58 -0.72 18.33
C ALA A 236 -20.62 -1.36 19.26
N VAL A 237 -21.87 -0.89 19.23
CA VAL A 237 -22.97 -1.47 20.04
C VAL A 237 -23.29 -2.90 19.61
N GLU A 238 -23.40 -3.14 18.30
CA GLU A 238 -23.64 -4.48 17.75
C GLU A 238 -22.54 -5.46 18.19
N LEU A 239 -21.29 -5.05 17.99
CA LEU A 239 -20.16 -5.92 18.30
C LEU A 239 -19.98 -6.15 19.80
N ALA A 240 -20.18 -5.12 20.65
CA ALA A 240 -20.11 -5.24 22.10
C ALA A 240 -21.03 -6.32 22.69
N ALA A 241 -22.22 -6.50 22.08
CA ALA A 241 -23.18 -7.54 22.49
C ALA A 241 -22.70 -8.97 22.18
N LEU A 242 -21.72 -9.13 21.30
CA LEU A 242 -21.20 -10.43 20.85
C LEU A 242 -19.85 -10.79 21.50
N LEU A 243 -19.11 -9.78 21.95
CA LEU A 243 -17.77 -9.98 22.50
C LEU A 243 -17.81 -10.52 23.92
N ALA A 244 -16.88 -11.42 24.20
CA ALA A 244 -16.65 -11.95 25.54
C ALA A 244 -15.16 -11.84 25.93
N PRO A 245 -14.82 -11.68 27.23
CA PRO A 245 -13.44 -11.75 27.68
C PRO A 245 -12.87 -13.14 27.39
N PRO A 246 -11.56 -13.27 27.20
CA PRO A 246 -10.92 -14.56 27.01
C PRO A 246 -11.25 -15.51 28.17
N ARG A 247 -11.58 -16.74 27.86
CA ARG A 247 -11.77 -17.77 28.89
C ARG A 247 -10.46 -17.99 29.62
N MET A 248 -10.54 -18.12 30.95
CA MET A 248 -9.37 -18.54 31.73
C MET A 248 -8.82 -19.86 31.15
N PRO A 249 -7.52 -19.93 30.82
CA PRO A 249 -6.96 -21.17 30.32
C PRO A 249 -7.17 -22.27 31.32
N ARG A 250 -7.70 -23.42 30.90
CA ARG A 250 -7.65 -24.64 31.68
C ARG A 250 -6.16 -25.02 31.90
N PRO A 251 -5.78 -25.70 32.99
CA PRO A 251 -4.42 -26.18 33.12
C PRO A 251 -3.95 -26.91 31.87
N GLY A 252 -2.90 -26.41 31.22
CA GLY A 252 -2.40 -26.91 29.93
C GLY A 252 -2.99 -26.28 28.66
N ALA A 253 -3.98 -25.40 28.74
CA ALA A 253 -4.47 -24.65 27.57
C ALA A 253 -3.60 -23.42 27.28
N VAL A 254 -3.46 -23.10 26.01
CA VAL A 254 -2.71 -21.92 25.56
C VAL A 254 -3.53 -20.67 25.90
N ALA A 255 -2.92 -19.74 26.64
CA ALA A 255 -3.47 -18.39 26.79
C ALA A 255 -3.65 -17.72 25.41
N HIS A 256 -4.40 -16.61 25.37
CA HIS A 256 -4.57 -15.84 24.15
C HIS A 256 -3.20 -15.60 23.48
N PRO A 257 -3.03 -15.92 22.18
CA PRO A 257 -1.69 -16.03 21.58
C PRO A 257 -1.01 -14.67 21.28
N TRP A 258 -1.72 -13.57 21.45
CA TRP A 258 -1.16 -12.24 21.21
C TRP A 258 -0.69 -11.59 22.52
N PRO A 259 0.50 -10.93 22.51
CA PRO A 259 0.97 -10.21 23.69
C PRO A 259 0.12 -8.97 23.96
N GLU A 260 0.00 -8.58 25.22
CA GLU A 260 -0.65 -7.35 25.66
C GLU A 260 0.37 -6.51 26.47
N PRO A 261 0.74 -5.30 25.96
CA PRO A 261 0.29 -4.64 24.72
C PRO A 261 0.80 -5.31 23.45
N LEU A 262 0.12 -5.05 22.31
CA LEU A 262 0.57 -5.54 21.01
C LEU A 262 1.85 -4.80 20.59
N PRO A 263 2.92 -5.49 20.20
CA PRO A 263 4.18 -4.86 19.83
C PRO A 263 4.02 -3.84 18.70
N ALA A 264 4.76 -2.72 18.78
CA ALA A 264 4.76 -1.71 17.74
C ALA A 264 5.07 -2.28 16.35
N SER A 265 5.99 -3.24 16.24
CA SER A 265 6.32 -3.93 14.99
C SER A 265 5.16 -4.74 14.38
N TRP A 266 4.09 -5.01 15.14
CA TRP A 266 2.88 -5.67 14.65
C TRP A 266 1.81 -4.69 14.23
N SER A 267 1.67 -3.59 14.97
CA SER A 267 0.61 -2.59 14.77
C SER A 267 1.04 -1.44 13.86
N SER A 268 2.31 -1.35 13.49
CA SER A 268 2.87 -0.13 12.92
C SER A 268 2.47 0.06 11.45
N GLN A 269 1.87 1.11 11.33
CA GLN A 269 2.26 2.22 10.43
C GLN A 269 3.60 2.78 10.91
N LEU A 270 4.54 2.98 9.99
CA LEU A 270 5.90 3.52 10.21
C LEU A 270 5.95 4.79 11.09
N ASP A 271 4.82 5.40 11.38
CA ASP A 271 4.66 6.66 12.11
C ASP A 271 4.31 6.52 13.61
N GLN A 272 4.09 5.30 14.12
CA GLN A 272 3.78 5.08 15.55
C GLN A 272 4.70 4.02 16.15
N PRO A 273 5.79 4.43 16.81
CA PRO A 273 6.76 3.51 17.42
C PRO A 273 6.29 2.87 18.72
N GLU A 274 5.10 3.21 19.23
CA GLU A 274 4.61 2.75 20.53
C GLU A 274 3.80 1.45 20.42
N PRO A 275 3.92 0.55 21.43
CA PRO A 275 3.06 -0.63 21.53
C PRO A 275 1.59 -0.23 21.65
N LEU A 276 0.72 -0.99 20.98
CA LEU A 276 -0.72 -0.71 20.98
C LEU A 276 -1.38 -1.36 22.21
N ARG A 277 -1.97 -0.52 23.07
CA ARG A 277 -2.85 -1.00 24.14
C ARG A 277 -4.18 -1.47 23.56
N TYR A 278 -4.62 -2.66 23.95
CA TYR A 278 -5.88 -3.25 23.52
C TYR A 278 -6.38 -4.21 24.60
N VAL A 279 -7.60 -4.69 24.49
CA VAL A 279 -8.20 -5.69 25.35
C VAL A 279 -8.38 -6.96 24.53
N GLN A 280 -7.89 -8.09 25.04
CA GLN A 280 -8.09 -9.40 24.42
C GLN A 280 -9.57 -9.80 24.53
N VAL A 281 -10.07 -10.47 23.49
CA VAL A 281 -11.41 -11.07 23.50
C VAL A 281 -11.32 -12.53 23.11
N GLU A 282 -12.32 -13.32 23.51
CA GLU A 282 -12.45 -14.73 23.08
C GLU A 282 -12.55 -14.78 21.57
N PRO A 283 -11.67 -15.47 20.85
CA PRO A 283 -11.63 -15.44 19.38
C PRO A 283 -12.68 -16.36 18.75
N THR A 284 -13.94 -16.08 19.00
CA THR A 284 -15.10 -16.86 18.50
C THR A 284 -15.93 -16.12 17.47
N ILE A 285 -15.69 -14.82 17.29
CA ILE A 285 -16.46 -13.99 16.35
C ILE A 285 -15.69 -13.83 15.06
N VAL A 286 -16.37 -14.11 13.95
CA VAL A 286 -15.91 -13.81 12.59
C VAL A 286 -16.42 -12.44 12.17
N ALA A 287 -15.55 -11.61 11.66
CA ALA A 287 -15.86 -10.31 11.07
C ALA A 287 -15.71 -10.37 9.54
N GLU A 288 -16.71 -9.93 8.82
CA GLU A 288 -16.59 -9.55 7.42
C GLU A 288 -15.91 -8.19 7.35
N ILE A 289 -14.91 -8.07 6.51
CA ILE A 289 -14.10 -6.86 6.39
C ILE A 289 -13.93 -6.47 4.93
N ASP A 290 -13.86 -5.18 4.69
CA ASP A 290 -13.46 -4.58 3.42
C ASP A 290 -11.99 -4.15 3.54
N ALA A 291 -11.11 -4.87 2.88
CA ALA A 291 -9.67 -4.70 2.92
C ALA A 291 -9.12 -4.26 1.56
N ASP A 292 -8.03 -3.50 1.55
CA ASP A 292 -7.28 -3.31 0.32
C ASP A 292 -6.38 -4.52 0.04
N VAL A 293 -5.87 -4.61 -1.19
CA VAL A 293 -5.04 -5.74 -1.63
C VAL A 293 -3.62 -5.75 -1.05
N ALA A 294 -3.25 -4.71 -0.29
CA ALA A 294 -1.92 -4.58 0.30
C ALA A 294 -1.78 -5.48 1.55
N PHE A 295 -1.50 -6.76 1.32
CA PHE A 295 -1.29 -7.78 2.35
C PHE A 295 0.16 -8.26 2.30
N GLU A 296 0.94 -7.98 3.38
CA GLU A 296 2.37 -8.27 3.47
C GLU A 296 2.73 -8.84 4.83
N HIS A 297 3.72 -9.71 4.88
CA HIS A 297 4.14 -10.36 6.12
C HIS A 297 2.98 -10.93 6.92
N GLN A 298 1.98 -11.51 6.24
CA GLN A 298 0.75 -12.06 6.80
C GLN A 298 -0.16 -11.01 7.45
N ARG A 299 -0.07 -9.71 7.07
CA ARG A 299 -0.85 -8.61 7.65
C ARG A 299 -1.32 -7.64 6.58
N TRP A 300 -2.50 -7.06 6.78
CA TRP A 300 -2.92 -5.89 6.01
C TRP A 300 -2.07 -4.70 6.40
N ARG A 301 -1.45 -4.10 5.40
CA ARG A 301 -0.60 -2.93 5.60
C ARG A 301 -1.39 -1.68 6.01
N HIS A 302 -2.62 -1.59 5.57
CA HIS A 302 -3.53 -0.51 5.93
C HIS A 302 -4.63 -1.01 6.86
N ARG A 303 -5.28 -0.06 7.56
CA ARG A 303 -6.49 -0.39 8.33
C ARG A 303 -7.59 -0.83 7.38
N VAL A 304 -8.30 -1.88 7.76
CA VAL A 304 -9.45 -2.41 7.03
C VAL A 304 -10.76 -1.82 7.55
N ARG A 305 -11.84 -1.90 6.78
CA ARG A 305 -13.16 -1.51 7.27
C ARG A 305 -13.90 -2.73 7.83
N TYR A 306 -14.39 -2.62 9.03
CA TYR A 306 -15.35 -3.59 9.56
C TYR A 306 -16.70 -3.41 8.85
N ALA A 307 -17.24 -4.47 8.27
CA ALA A 307 -18.55 -4.47 7.64
C ALA A 307 -19.62 -4.95 8.61
N LYS A 308 -19.53 -6.18 9.07
CA LYS A 308 -20.48 -6.82 10.00
C LYS A 308 -19.88 -8.05 10.68
N ALA A 309 -20.51 -8.53 11.74
CA ALA A 309 -20.26 -9.87 12.29
C ALA A 309 -20.90 -10.94 11.40
N ARG A 310 -20.22 -12.08 11.21
CA ARG A 310 -20.67 -13.25 10.45
C ARG A 310 -21.04 -14.35 11.44
N LEU A 311 -22.27 -14.28 11.96
CA LEU A 311 -22.78 -15.26 12.92
C LEU A 311 -23.11 -16.63 12.28
N ASP A 312 -23.15 -16.66 10.96
CA ASP A 312 -23.35 -17.81 10.11
C ASP A 312 -22.07 -18.62 9.84
N MET A 313 -20.90 -18.09 10.25
CA MET A 313 -19.59 -18.69 9.98
C MET A 313 -18.89 -19.15 11.26
N SER A 314 -18.20 -20.26 11.18
CA SER A 314 -17.23 -20.69 12.19
C SER A 314 -15.88 -20.02 11.97
N VAL A 315 -15.14 -19.81 13.05
CA VAL A 315 -13.75 -19.30 12.95
C VAL A 315 -12.83 -20.23 12.15
N TYR A 316 -13.19 -21.49 12.00
CA TYR A 316 -12.46 -22.47 11.19
C TYR A 316 -12.76 -22.38 9.68
N ASP A 317 -13.82 -21.64 9.29
CA ASP A 317 -14.16 -21.37 7.89
C ASP A 317 -13.44 -20.13 7.35
N VAL A 318 -12.78 -19.37 8.23
CA VAL A 318 -12.01 -18.19 7.86
C VAL A 318 -10.75 -18.62 7.10
N PRO A 319 -10.41 -17.96 5.96
CA PRO A 319 -9.20 -18.27 5.22
C PRO A 319 -7.95 -18.27 6.10
N LEU A 320 -7.09 -19.26 5.93
CA LEU A 320 -5.85 -19.35 6.70
C LEU A 320 -4.88 -18.23 6.32
N VAL A 321 -4.00 -17.88 7.25
CA VAL A 321 -2.81 -17.12 6.91
C VAL A 321 -1.88 -18.03 6.12
N LEU A 322 -1.67 -17.68 4.86
CA LEU A 322 -0.78 -18.42 3.96
C LEU A 322 0.68 -18.03 4.20
N GLY A 323 1.62 -18.89 3.81
CA GLY A 323 3.05 -18.63 3.87
C GLY A 323 3.47 -17.49 2.94
N GLU A 324 4.68 -16.96 3.12
CA GLU A 324 5.25 -15.97 2.20
C GLU A 324 5.30 -16.56 0.77
N GLY A 325 4.64 -15.89 -0.17
CA GLY A 325 4.58 -16.29 -1.59
C GLY A 325 3.35 -17.12 -2.00
N GLU A 326 2.42 -17.41 -1.09
CA GLU A 326 1.11 -17.99 -1.42
C GLU A 326 0.07 -16.87 -1.61
N ASP A 327 -0.87 -17.07 -2.56
CA ASP A 327 -1.93 -16.09 -2.85
C ASP A 327 -2.85 -15.93 -1.64
N PRO A 328 -2.92 -14.75 -1.00
CA PRO A 328 -3.76 -14.54 0.18
C PRO A 328 -5.27 -14.57 -0.13
N PHE A 329 -5.65 -14.64 -1.41
CA PHE A 329 -7.04 -14.50 -1.88
C PHE A 329 -7.61 -15.76 -2.51
N GLY A 330 -6.77 -16.84 -2.62
CA GLY A 330 -7.21 -18.18 -3.02
C GLY A 330 -7.91 -18.18 -4.37
N THR A 331 -7.21 -17.84 -5.45
CA THR A 331 -7.71 -18.19 -6.79
C THR A 331 -7.86 -19.71 -6.87
N PRO A 332 -9.05 -20.27 -7.20
CA PRO A 332 -9.17 -21.69 -7.42
C PRO A 332 -8.21 -22.08 -8.54
N ARG A 333 -7.30 -23.01 -8.24
CA ARG A 333 -6.50 -23.65 -9.28
C ARG A 333 -7.48 -24.45 -10.12
N GLY A 334 -7.77 -23.94 -11.34
CA GLY A 334 -8.47 -24.69 -12.38
C GLY A 334 -7.65 -25.89 -12.86
#